data_0a3f8b660d821118fd89c11cad0e090c
#
_entry.id   0a3f8b660d821118fd89c11cad0e090c
#
_cell.length_a   1.000
_cell.length_b   1.000
_cell.length_c   1.000
_cell.angle_alpha   90.00
_cell.angle_beta   90.00
_cell.angle_gamma   90.00
#
_symmetry.space_group_name_H-M   'P 1'
#
loop_
_entity.id
_entity.type
_entity.pdbx_description
1 polymer ?
#
loop_
_entity_poly.entity_id
_entity_poly.type
_entity_poly.pdbx_seq_one_letter_code
_entity_poly.pdbx_strand_id
1 'polypeptide(L)'
;MSTKDTYLAVFLSNKTSPRWQAWYAMSDEERRAKDEEGLAALKAWDETHRDVIVYTGGPLGPTKRTSPDGVADVVNELTVFVVVRAPSHEAAAKLFEGHPHFTIFPCDCVDVMPLLSCPDA
;
A
#
# COMPACT_ATOMS: atom_id res chain seq x y z
N MET A 1 -7.12 -9.87 20.57
CA MET A 1 -7.47 -10.08 19.17
C MET A 1 -6.40 -10.93 18.51
N SER A 2 -6.79 -11.95 17.76
CA SER A 2 -5.83 -12.84 17.11
C SER A 2 -5.23 -12.16 15.87
N THR A 3 -3.89 -12.30 15.71
CA THR A 3 -3.20 -11.85 14.49
C THR A 3 -2.92 -13.03 13.53
N LYS A 4 -3.43 -14.23 13.88
CA LYS A 4 -3.24 -15.40 13.02
C LYS A 4 -3.81 -15.14 11.64
N ASP A 5 -3.05 -15.52 10.61
CA ASP A 5 -3.42 -15.34 9.20
C ASP A 5 -3.69 -13.88 8.81
N THR A 6 -3.11 -12.94 9.55
CA THR A 6 -3.26 -11.51 9.31
C THR A 6 -1.94 -10.95 8.79
N TYR A 7 -2.03 -10.10 7.78
CA TYR A 7 -0.85 -9.59 7.07
C TYR A 7 -0.95 -8.09 6.88
N LEU A 8 0.18 -7.41 7.07
CA LEU A 8 0.29 -5.98 6.74
C LEU A 8 0.83 -5.87 5.32
N ALA A 9 0.12 -5.13 4.47
CA ALA A 9 0.57 -4.80 3.14
C ALA A 9 0.90 -3.32 3.08
N VAL A 10 2.12 -2.98 2.65
CA VAL A 10 2.57 -1.60 2.53
C VAL A 10 3.00 -1.35 1.10
N PHE A 11 2.37 -0.36 0.47
CA PHE A 11 2.71 0.03 -0.90
C PHE A 11 3.90 0.96 -0.88
N LEU A 12 4.86 0.71 -1.76
CA LEU A 12 6.10 1.46 -1.85
C LEU A 12 6.17 2.22 -3.17
N SER A 13 6.61 3.46 -3.11
CA SER A 13 6.81 4.30 -4.29
C SER A 13 8.16 4.99 -4.23
N ASN A 14 8.98 4.77 -5.26
CA ASN A 14 10.20 5.54 -5.47
C ASN A 14 9.92 6.55 -6.57
N LYS A 15 9.83 7.83 -6.19
CA LYS A 15 9.43 8.89 -7.13
C LYS A 15 10.45 9.14 -8.24
N THR A 16 11.62 8.50 -8.17
CA THR A 16 12.61 8.55 -9.25
C THR A 16 12.53 7.34 -10.18
N SER A 17 11.63 6.39 -9.90
CA SER A 17 11.48 5.19 -10.73
C SER A 17 10.92 5.54 -12.12
N PRO A 18 11.13 4.66 -13.14
CA PRO A 18 10.57 4.88 -14.46
C PRO A 18 9.05 5.02 -14.46
N ARG A 19 8.35 4.31 -13.58
CA ARG A 19 6.89 4.40 -13.46
C ARG A 19 6.46 5.80 -13.05
N TRP A 20 7.12 6.38 -12.05
CA TRP A 20 6.82 7.73 -11.60
C TRP A 20 7.23 8.78 -12.61
N GLN A 21 8.37 8.57 -13.32
CA GLN A 21 8.78 9.48 -14.38
C GLN A 21 7.73 9.53 -15.51
N ALA A 22 7.19 8.37 -15.88
CA ALA A 22 6.12 8.30 -16.87
C ALA A 22 4.86 9.04 -16.39
N TRP A 23 4.51 8.91 -15.11
CA TRP A 23 3.39 9.61 -14.52
C TRP A 23 3.56 11.13 -14.59
N TYR A 24 4.74 11.62 -14.21
CA TYR A 24 5.03 13.06 -14.27
C TYR A 24 5.07 13.61 -15.69
N ALA A 25 5.40 12.77 -16.67
CA ALA A 25 5.44 13.19 -18.08
C ALA A 25 4.05 13.33 -18.69
N MET A 26 3.00 12.80 -18.04
CA MET A 26 1.63 12.97 -18.53
C MET A 26 1.14 14.40 -18.32
N SER A 27 0.17 14.83 -19.14
CA SER A 27 -0.49 16.12 -18.95
C SER A 27 -1.38 16.08 -17.69
N ASP A 28 -1.76 17.25 -17.20
CA ASP A 28 -2.69 17.34 -16.07
C ASP A 28 -4.01 16.66 -16.38
N GLU A 29 -4.49 16.79 -17.62
CA GLU A 29 -5.73 16.17 -18.07
C GLU A 29 -5.61 14.63 -18.05
N GLU A 30 -4.49 14.09 -18.53
CA GLU A 30 -4.25 12.66 -18.52
C GLU A 30 -4.18 12.10 -17.09
N ARG A 31 -3.48 12.80 -16.18
CA ARG A 31 -3.39 12.40 -14.78
C ARG A 31 -4.76 12.45 -14.10
N ARG A 32 -5.57 13.46 -14.41
CA ARG A 32 -6.92 13.56 -13.84
C ARG A 32 -7.80 12.39 -14.27
N ALA A 33 -7.71 12.00 -15.54
CA ALA A 33 -8.44 10.84 -16.06
C ALA A 33 -7.98 9.56 -15.36
N LYS A 34 -6.67 9.39 -15.14
CA LYS A 34 -6.11 8.26 -14.42
C LYS A 34 -6.56 8.25 -12.96
N ASP A 35 -6.60 9.41 -12.32
CA ASP A 35 -7.07 9.51 -10.94
C ASP A 35 -8.53 9.04 -10.81
N GLU A 36 -9.39 9.46 -11.71
CA GLU A 36 -10.80 9.05 -11.71
C GLU A 36 -10.93 7.54 -11.91
N GLU A 37 -10.23 7.00 -12.91
CA GLU A 37 -10.21 5.57 -13.18
C GLU A 37 -9.67 4.78 -12.00
N GLY A 38 -8.57 5.25 -11.42
CA GLY A 38 -7.91 4.60 -10.30
C GLY A 38 -8.76 4.60 -9.03
N LEU A 39 -9.41 5.71 -8.70
CA LEU A 39 -10.26 5.78 -7.53
C LEU A 39 -11.46 4.84 -7.64
N ALA A 40 -12.07 4.76 -8.83
CA ALA A 40 -13.16 3.82 -9.08
C ALA A 40 -12.68 2.37 -8.95
N ALA A 41 -11.49 2.07 -9.48
CA ALA A 41 -10.92 0.72 -9.40
C ALA A 41 -10.55 0.35 -7.97
N LEU A 42 -10.02 1.29 -7.17
CA LEU A 42 -9.72 1.05 -5.75
C LEU A 42 -10.97 0.72 -4.96
N LYS A 43 -12.04 1.48 -5.21
CA LYS A 43 -13.32 1.21 -4.55
C LYS A 43 -13.84 -0.18 -4.91
N ALA A 44 -13.74 -0.56 -6.17
CA ALA A 44 -14.16 -1.89 -6.63
C ALA A 44 -13.30 -2.98 -6.00
N TRP A 45 -11.98 -2.77 -5.90
CA TRP A 45 -11.08 -3.73 -5.26
C TRP A 45 -11.45 -3.93 -3.79
N ASP A 46 -11.69 -2.82 -3.07
CA ASP A 46 -12.08 -2.87 -1.66
C ASP A 46 -13.40 -3.62 -1.47
N GLU A 47 -14.37 -3.39 -2.33
CA GLU A 47 -15.66 -4.08 -2.26
C GLU A 47 -15.52 -5.57 -2.56
N THR A 48 -14.72 -5.93 -3.55
CA THR A 48 -14.46 -7.32 -3.92
C THR A 48 -13.77 -8.08 -2.80
N HIS A 49 -12.88 -7.42 -2.05
CA HIS A 49 -12.07 -8.06 -1.01
C HIS A 49 -12.54 -7.72 0.41
N ARG A 50 -13.76 -7.20 0.55
CA ARG A 50 -14.29 -6.77 1.85
C ARG A 50 -14.16 -7.83 2.94
N ASP A 51 -14.40 -9.09 2.58
CA ASP A 51 -14.39 -10.18 3.56
C ASP A 51 -12.99 -10.49 4.10
N VAL A 52 -11.94 -10.11 3.38
CA VAL A 52 -10.56 -10.39 3.80
C VAL A 52 -9.84 -9.14 4.30
N ILE A 53 -10.40 -7.95 4.14
CA ILE A 53 -9.80 -6.73 4.68
C ILE A 53 -10.11 -6.63 6.16
N VAL A 54 -9.05 -6.66 6.99
CA VAL A 54 -9.17 -6.52 8.45
C VAL A 54 -9.20 -5.05 8.84
N TYR A 55 -8.36 -4.25 8.18
CA TYR A 55 -8.31 -2.80 8.39
C TYR A 55 -7.93 -2.14 7.07
N THR A 56 -8.76 -1.22 6.63
CA THR A 56 -8.58 -0.58 5.32
C THR A 56 -7.31 0.27 5.26
N GLY A 57 -6.89 0.84 6.37
CA GLY A 57 -5.73 1.73 6.38
C GLY A 57 -5.96 2.97 5.56
N GLY A 58 -4.93 3.38 4.82
CA GLY A 58 -5.05 4.54 3.95
C GLY A 58 -3.69 5.11 3.56
N PRO A 59 -3.71 6.27 2.89
CA PRO A 59 -2.47 6.97 2.51
C PRO A 59 -1.70 7.44 3.73
N LEU A 60 -0.38 7.43 3.62
CA LEU A 60 0.54 7.87 4.65
C LEU A 60 1.12 9.23 4.27
N GLY A 61 1.18 10.13 5.23
CA GLY A 61 1.74 11.47 5.06
C GLY A 61 3.24 11.54 5.31
N PRO A 62 3.77 12.76 5.51
CA PRO A 62 5.20 12.95 5.79
C PRO A 62 5.67 12.19 7.02
N THR A 63 6.93 11.78 7.01
CA THR A 63 7.50 10.93 8.04
C THR A 63 8.38 11.71 9.01
N LYS A 64 8.16 11.50 10.30
CA LYS A 64 9.10 11.89 11.34
C LYS A 64 9.70 10.61 11.92
N ARG A 65 11.02 10.59 12.03
CA ARG A 65 11.73 9.44 12.60
C ARG A 65 12.19 9.76 14.01
N THR A 66 11.83 8.89 14.95
CA THR A 66 12.33 8.95 16.31
C THR A 66 13.40 7.88 16.47
N SER A 67 14.55 8.26 17.01
CA SER A 67 15.67 7.35 17.27
C SER A 67 16.31 7.74 18.61
N PRO A 68 17.36 7.01 19.06
CA PRO A 68 18.10 7.43 20.25
C PRO A 68 18.66 8.85 20.15
N ASP A 69 18.84 9.37 18.94
CA ASP A 69 19.36 10.73 18.72
C ASP A 69 18.26 11.79 18.67
N GLY A 70 17.00 11.41 18.88
CA GLY A 70 15.88 12.34 18.88
C GLY A 70 14.95 12.16 17.70
N VAL A 71 14.29 13.22 17.30
CA VAL A 71 13.28 13.23 16.23
C VAL A 71 13.82 14.01 15.04
N ALA A 72 13.64 13.44 13.84
CA ALA A 72 14.08 14.07 12.60
C ALA A 72 13.02 13.88 11.49
N ASP A 73 12.97 14.82 10.58
CA ASP A 73 12.18 14.67 9.37
C ASP A 73 12.95 13.79 8.38
N VAL A 74 12.29 12.78 7.84
CA VAL A 74 12.91 11.89 6.87
C VAL A 74 11.94 11.61 5.73
N VAL A 75 12.47 11.08 4.63
CA VAL A 75 11.68 10.61 3.50
C VAL A 75 11.88 9.11 3.39
N ASN A 76 10.79 8.37 3.19
CA ASN A 76 10.83 6.95 2.91
C ASN A 76 9.90 6.63 1.74
N GLU A 77 9.80 5.36 1.38
CA GLU A 77 9.00 4.93 0.24
C GLU A 77 7.61 4.43 0.61
N LEU A 78 7.25 4.48 1.89
CA LEU A 78 5.96 3.98 2.38
C LEU A 78 4.85 4.96 2.03
N THR A 79 3.84 4.51 1.30
CA THR A 79 2.81 5.41 0.79
C THR A 79 1.38 5.07 1.22
N VAL A 80 1.02 3.79 1.27
CA VAL A 80 -0.33 3.34 1.61
C VAL A 80 -0.19 2.02 2.34
N PHE A 81 -1.11 1.72 3.23
CA PHE A 81 -1.13 0.41 3.87
C PHE A 81 -2.54 -0.14 3.99
N VAL A 82 -2.62 -1.46 4.09
CA VAL A 82 -3.87 -2.18 4.37
C VAL A 82 -3.53 -3.45 5.14
N VAL A 83 -4.43 -3.90 5.99
CA VAL A 83 -4.27 -5.15 6.73
C VAL A 83 -5.29 -6.15 6.20
N VAL A 84 -4.83 -7.33 5.79
CA VAL A 84 -5.68 -8.36 5.19
C VAL A 84 -5.53 -9.69 5.91
N ARG A 85 -6.52 -10.55 5.70
CA ARG A 85 -6.50 -11.94 6.17
C ARG A 85 -6.35 -12.86 4.97
N ALA A 86 -5.54 -13.91 5.11
CA ALA A 86 -5.36 -14.90 4.05
C ALA A 86 -4.92 -16.23 4.67
N PRO A 87 -5.15 -17.36 3.97
CA PRO A 87 -4.77 -18.66 4.51
C PRO A 87 -3.25 -18.92 4.54
N SER A 88 -2.47 -18.14 3.79
CA SER A 88 -1.01 -18.25 3.78
C SER A 88 -0.39 -16.93 3.38
N HIS A 89 0.92 -16.80 3.63
CA HIS A 89 1.69 -15.62 3.24
C HIS A 89 1.66 -15.43 1.72
N GLU A 90 1.82 -16.51 0.98
CA GLU A 90 1.78 -16.44 -0.48
C GLU A 90 0.40 -16.00 -0.98
N ALA A 91 -0.68 -16.54 -0.40
CA ALA A 91 -2.03 -16.14 -0.77
C ALA A 91 -2.26 -14.65 -0.47
N ALA A 92 -1.75 -14.15 0.65
CA ALA A 92 -1.83 -12.73 0.99
C ALA A 92 -1.14 -11.86 -0.07
N ALA A 93 0.06 -12.25 -0.47
CA ALA A 93 0.80 -11.53 -1.51
C ALA A 93 0.07 -11.54 -2.85
N LYS A 94 -0.50 -12.67 -3.22
CA LYS A 94 -1.25 -12.81 -4.48
C LYS A 94 -2.53 -12.00 -4.55
N LEU A 95 -3.11 -11.64 -3.41
CA LEU A 95 -4.28 -10.76 -3.38
C LEU A 95 -4.03 -9.45 -4.13
N PHE A 96 -2.78 -8.99 -4.15
CA PHE A 96 -2.42 -7.70 -4.70
C PHE A 96 -1.97 -7.75 -6.16
N GLU A 97 -1.95 -8.92 -6.78
CA GLU A 97 -1.65 -9.00 -8.21
C GLU A 97 -2.69 -8.20 -9.00
N GLY A 98 -2.23 -7.33 -9.90
CA GLY A 98 -3.13 -6.49 -10.69
C GLY A 98 -3.80 -5.36 -9.92
N HIS A 99 -3.35 -5.06 -8.70
CA HIS A 99 -3.95 -4.01 -7.89
C HIS A 99 -3.87 -2.64 -8.58
N PRO A 100 -4.91 -1.79 -8.46
CA PRO A 100 -4.94 -0.49 -9.13
C PRO A 100 -3.77 0.43 -8.81
N HIS A 101 -3.12 0.30 -7.65
CA HIS A 101 -1.93 1.08 -7.33
C HIS A 101 -0.77 0.80 -8.28
N PHE A 102 -0.73 -0.36 -8.93
CA PHE A 102 0.31 -0.70 -9.92
C PHE A 102 -0.19 -0.54 -11.36
N THR A 103 -1.46 -0.84 -11.61
CA THR A 103 -1.98 -0.91 -12.98
C THR A 103 -2.47 0.45 -13.49
N ILE A 104 -2.87 1.33 -12.57
CA ILE A 104 -3.39 2.66 -12.92
C ILE A 104 -2.48 3.74 -12.33
N PHE A 105 -2.22 3.68 -11.02
CA PHE A 105 -1.29 4.59 -10.36
C PHE A 105 0.15 4.08 -10.49
N PRO A 106 1.15 4.95 -10.30
CA PRO A 106 2.55 4.58 -10.55
C PRO A 106 3.27 3.94 -9.36
N CYS A 107 2.56 3.30 -8.44
CA CYS A 107 3.20 2.61 -7.31
C CYS A 107 4.13 1.51 -7.82
N ASP A 108 5.28 1.35 -7.19
CA ASP A 108 6.30 0.41 -7.67
C ASP A 108 6.03 -1.03 -7.23
N CYS A 109 5.62 -1.23 -5.98
CA CYS A 109 5.39 -2.57 -5.45
C CYS A 109 4.60 -2.50 -4.14
N VAL A 110 4.22 -3.67 -3.63
CA VAL A 110 3.65 -3.82 -2.30
C VAL A 110 4.45 -4.89 -1.56
N ASP A 111 4.81 -4.60 -0.32
CA ASP A 111 5.45 -5.57 0.58
C ASP A 111 4.39 -6.10 1.53
N VAL A 112 4.37 -7.41 1.71
CA VAL A 112 3.35 -8.08 2.52
C VAL A 112 4.04 -8.90 3.60
N MET A 113 3.76 -8.59 4.86
CA MET A 113 4.39 -9.22 6.02
C MET A 113 3.34 -9.80 6.96
N PRO A 114 3.59 -11.00 7.51
CA PRO A 114 2.69 -11.51 8.55
C PRO A 114 2.79 -10.68 9.82
N LEU A 115 1.67 -10.48 10.48
CA LEU A 115 1.64 -9.88 11.80
C LEU A 115 1.90 -10.98 12.81
N LEU A 116 3.01 -10.87 13.53
CA LEU A 116 3.39 -11.86 14.51
C LEU A 116 2.85 -11.47 15.87
N SER A 117 2.48 -12.47 16.67
CA SER A 117 2.08 -12.21 18.05
C SER A 117 3.31 -11.85 18.86
N CYS A 118 3.20 -10.85 19.71
CA CYS A 118 4.27 -10.55 20.66
C CYS A 118 4.39 -11.71 21.65
N PRO A 119 5.60 -12.25 21.85
CA PRO A 119 5.77 -13.27 22.89
C PRO A 119 5.56 -12.61 24.25
N ASP A 120 4.63 -13.15 25.00
CA ASP A 120 4.36 -12.76 26.40
C ASP A 120 4.37 -11.26 26.67
N ALA A 121 3.34 -10.64 26.21
CA ALA A 121 3.09 -9.29 26.69
C ALA A 121 2.62 -9.35 28.14
#